data_770396d12f0beba396f931c52080fb53
#
_entry.id   770396d12f0beba396f931c52080fb53
#
_cell.length_a   1.000
_cell.length_b   1.000
_cell.length_c   1.000
_cell.angle_alpha   90.00
_cell.angle_beta   90.00
_cell.angle_gamma   90.00
#
_symmetry.space_group_name_H-M   'P 1'
#
loop_
_entity.id
_entity.type
_entity.pdbx_description
1 polymer ?
#
loop_
_entity_poly.entity_id
_entity_poly.type
_entity_poly.pdbx_seq_one_letter_code
_entity_poly.pdbx_strand_id
1 'polypeptide(L)'
;MRKTPKTNKLRYVGAALLEGESVTLIQAARLVLEIKEALGDEICTINRCREVVSLGLNAIKNKHHTVSFGTAAVECLRSKSHRRPRTLTDIRSIIQKLKKSNPELEQTPLRNISVEDCQSILMNTFTTSRQRHKARLILSGIFSFSVKRGWCDENPILRVDMPFLKEQEIPALTLKEVTLLLKTCMDEFNGSCVAGAALMIFAGIRPQEVERLLWENIAIRDGCVILNSKHTKTGGARHVTILPVLAKWLKFCRDRTKPGPLTPICPKGWTIKWRKIRRRAGWGSRKRSWMPDCLRHTYASYHAKHFKDYNLLQMEMGHRSSSLLRTRYLNMKGISVQTANRFWALTPAKVIEEMEAPAEMSQ
;
A
#
# COMPACT_ATOMS: atom_id res chain seq x y z
N MET A 1 -31.86 -6.09 74.71
CA MET A 1 -31.92 -5.00 73.72
C MET A 1 -33.09 -5.24 72.78
N ARG A 2 -34.15 -4.45 72.86
CA ARG A 2 -35.30 -4.53 71.94
C ARG A 2 -34.90 -3.92 70.62
N LYS A 3 -34.88 -4.72 69.52
CA LYS A 3 -34.62 -4.25 68.14
C LYS A 3 -35.72 -3.27 67.73
N THR A 4 -35.33 -2.13 67.35
CA THR A 4 -36.19 -1.02 66.92
C THR A 4 -37.07 -1.40 65.70
N PRO A 5 -38.35 -0.95 65.64
CA PRO A 5 -39.30 -1.31 64.60
C PRO A 5 -38.85 -1.01 63.12
N LYS A 6 -37.93 -0.05 62.94
CA LYS A 6 -37.39 0.32 61.61
C LYS A 6 -36.59 -0.80 60.93
N THR A 7 -35.87 -1.65 61.68
CA THR A 7 -35.03 -2.72 61.14
C THR A 7 -35.85 -3.88 60.56
N ASN A 8 -37.02 -4.17 61.14
CA ASN A 8 -37.88 -5.20 60.57
C ASN A 8 -38.58 -4.75 59.27
N LYS A 9 -39.02 -3.49 59.20
CA LYS A 9 -39.68 -2.95 57.99
C LYS A 9 -38.77 -3.00 56.74
N LEU A 10 -37.49 -2.72 56.93
CA LEU A 10 -36.49 -2.80 55.84
C LEU A 10 -36.21 -4.24 55.35
N ARG A 11 -36.29 -5.23 56.29
CA ARG A 11 -36.16 -6.65 55.94
C ARG A 11 -37.34 -7.15 55.10
N TYR A 12 -38.57 -6.74 55.50
CA TYR A 12 -39.78 -7.10 54.73
C TYR A 12 -39.80 -6.47 53.33
N VAL A 13 -39.38 -5.23 53.21
CA VAL A 13 -39.28 -4.56 51.90
C VAL A 13 -38.24 -5.23 51.02
N GLY A 14 -37.06 -5.61 51.57
CA GLY A 14 -36.04 -6.31 50.83
C GLY A 14 -36.48 -7.71 50.35
N ALA A 15 -37.24 -8.43 51.19
CA ALA A 15 -37.79 -9.72 50.81
C ALA A 15 -38.89 -9.59 49.72
N ALA A 16 -39.76 -8.57 49.87
CA ALA A 16 -40.81 -8.31 48.88
C ALA A 16 -40.28 -7.89 47.48
N LEU A 17 -39.13 -7.22 47.40
CA LEU A 17 -38.48 -6.88 46.16
C LEU A 17 -37.95 -8.10 45.39
N LEU A 18 -37.75 -9.22 46.07
CA LEU A 18 -37.25 -10.48 45.49
C LEU A 18 -38.38 -11.53 45.37
N GLU A 19 -39.62 -11.16 45.73
CA GLU A 19 -40.78 -12.03 45.62
C GLU A 19 -41.10 -12.31 44.14
N GLY A 20 -41.02 -13.58 43.73
CA GLY A 20 -41.17 -14.00 42.32
C GLY A 20 -39.84 -14.17 41.59
N GLU A 21 -38.73 -13.74 42.15
CA GLU A 21 -37.37 -13.97 41.60
C GLU A 21 -36.77 -15.28 42.14
N SER A 22 -35.97 -15.97 41.36
CA SER A 22 -35.30 -17.20 41.80
C SER A 22 -34.10 -16.96 42.74
N VAL A 23 -34.04 -15.79 43.41
CA VAL A 23 -32.93 -15.33 44.24
C VAL A 23 -33.42 -14.95 45.62
N THR A 24 -32.80 -15.53 46.66
CA THR A 24 -33.10 -15.17 48.05
C THR A 24 -32.31 -13.92 48.48
N LEU A 25 -32.82 -13.21 49.51
CA LEU A 25 -32.13 -12.06 50.11
C LEU A 25 -30.71 -12.39 50.58
N ILE A 26 -30.48 -13.61 51.07
CA ILE A 26 -29.17 -14.09 51.48
C ILE A 26 -28.21 -14.25 50.30
N GLN A 27 -28.73 -14.81 49.19
CA GLN A 27 -27.93 -14.95 47.95
C GLN A 27 -27.58 -13.59 47.34
N ALA A 28 -28.53 -12.64 47.34
CA ALA A 28 -28.25 -11.28 46.89
C ALA A 28 -27.21 -10.57 47.75
N ALA A 29 -27.30 -10.72 49.10
CA ALA A 29 -26.33 -10.16 50.04
C ALA A 29 -24.94 -10.77 49.86
N ARG A 30 -24.83 -12.10 49.66
CA ARG A 30 -23.55 -12.77 49.37
C ARG A 30 -22.91 -12.25 48.07
N LEU A 31 -23.70 -12.15 47.02
CA LEU A 31 -23.19 -11.60 45.72
C LEU A 31 -22.62 -10.19 45.88
N VAL A 32 -23.28 -9.32 46.65
CA VAL A 32 -22.76 -7.96 46.94
C VAL A 32 -21.44 -8.01 47.71
N LEU A 33 -21.30 -8.95 48.66
CA LEU A 33 -20.06 -9.13 49.41
C LEU A 33 -18.92 -9.67 48.54
N GLU A 34 -19.20 -10.65 47.69
CA GLU A 34 -18.25 -11.18 46.68
C GLU A 34 -17.77 -10.10 45.74
N ILE A 35 -18.67 -9.25 45.21
CA ILE A 35 -18.31 -8.11 44.37
C ILE A 35 -17.44 -7.11 45.14
N LYS A 36 -17.75 -6.86 46.42
CA LYS A 36 -16.96 -5.97 47.30
C LYS A 36 -15.55 -6.52 47.49
N GLU A 37 -15.43 -7.80 47.76
CA GLU A 37 -14.16 -8.49 47.98
C GLU A 37 -13.31 -8.48 46.67
N ALA A 38 -13.92 -8.74 45.54
CA ALA A 38 -13.26 -8.70 44.23
C ALA A 38 -12.79 -7.29 43.82
N LEU A 39 -13.45 -6.23 44.30
CA LEU A 39 -13.06 -4.82 44.03
C LEU A 39 -11.95 -4.31 44.97
N GLY A 40 -11.60 -5.09 46.01
CA GLY A 40 -10.61 -4.71 47.03
C GLY A 40 -11.06 -3.56 47.93
N ASP A 41 -10.09 -2.86 48.52
CA ASP A 41 -10.35 -1.78 49.52
C ASP A 41 -10.84 -0.45 48.89
N GLU A 42 -11.04 -0.38 47.59
CA GLU A 42 -11.70 0.77 46.95
C GLU A 42 -13.15 0.87 47.44
N ILE A 43 -13.59 2.09 47.74
CA ILE A 43 -14.91 2.41 48.27
C ILE A 43 -16.00 1.74 47.43
N CYS A 44 -16.50 0.59 47.89
CA CYS A 44 -17.57 -0.14 47.21
C CYS A 44 -18.92 0.53 47.51
N THR A 45 -19.30 1.48 46.69
CA THR A 45 -20.64 2.05 46.70
C THR A 45 -21.58 1.23 45.83
N ILE A 46 -22.89 1.26 46.14
CA ILE A 46 -23.95 0.63 45.32
C ILE A 46 -23.86 1.09 43.88
N ASN A 47 -23.49 2.36 43.63
CA ASN A 47 -23.30 2.89 42.28
C ASN A 47 -22.14 2.22 41.57
N ARG A 48 -21.02 1.95 42.25
CA ARG A 48 -19.88 1.24 41.68
C ARG A 48 -20.20 -0.21 41.33
N CYS A 49 -20.92 -0.91 42.22
CA CYS A 49 -21.44 -2.26 41.95
C CYS A 49 -22.37 -2.26 40.71
N ARG A 50 -23.23 -1.25 40.59
CA ARG A 50 -24.13 -1.10 39.43
C ARG A 50 -23.36 -0.86 38.15
N GLU A 51 -22.31 -0.04 38.17
CA GLU A 51 -21.42 0.15 37.01
C GLU A 51 -20.75 -1.16 36.61
N VAL A 52 -20.16 -1.91 37.53
CA VAL A 52 -19.49 -3.19 37.26
C VAL A 52 -20.47 -4.20 36.67
N VAL A 53 -21.68 -4.33 37.24
CA VAL A 53 -22.73 -5.20 36.70
C VAL A 53 -23.15 -4.74 35.30
N SER A 54 -23.33 -3.44 35.08
CA SER A 54 -23.67 -2.89 33.74
C SER A 54 -22.56 -3.17 32.73
N LEU A 55 -21.31 -3.01 33.10
CA LEU A 55 -20.15 -3.34 32.25
C LEU A 55 -20.10 -4.84 31.94
N GLY A 56 -20.32 -5.68 32.94
CA GLY A 56 -20.40 -7.13 32.78
C GLY A 56 -21.55 -7.57 31.85
N LEU A 57 -22.76 -7.04 32.07
CA LEU A 57 -23.90 -7.29 31.20
C LEU A 57 -23.68 -6.81 29.76
N ASN A 58 -23.08 -5.64 29.60
CA ASN A 58 -22.70 -5.13 28.26
C ASN A 58 -21.65 -6.01 27.59
N ALA A 59 -20.66 -6.49 28.35
CA ALA A 59 -19.67 -7.43 27.86
C ALA A 59 -20.31 -8.77 27.42
N ILE A 60 -21.27 -9.30 28.21
CA ILE A 60 -22.03 -10.50 27.89
C ILE A 60 -22.91 -10.26 26.64
N LYS A 61 -23.69 -9.18 26.61
CA LYS A 61 -24.52 -8.81 25.43
C LYS A 61 -23.67 -8.63 24.18
N ASN A 62 -22.52 -7.97 24.29
CA ASN A 62 -21.59 -7.79 23.19
C ASN A 62 -20.93 -9.10 22.75
N LYS A 63 -20.71 -10.09 23.65
CA LYS A 63 -20.25 -11.44 23.28
C LYS A 63 -21.22 -12.18 22.34
N HIS A 64 -22.50 -11.88 22.38
CA HIS A 64 -23.49 -12.47 21.47
C HIS A 64 -23.55 -11.81 20.10
N HIS A 65 -22.92 -10.64 19.89
CA HIS A 65 -22.88 -9.92 18.63
C HIS A 65 -21.54 -10.08 17.89
N THR A 66 -21.09 -11.31 17.68
CA THR A 66 -19.95 -11.56 16.81
C THR A 66 -20.43 -12.08 15.45
N VAL A 67 -19.66 -11.80 14.43
CA VAL A 67 -19.88 -12.32 13.06
C VAL A 67 -18.67 -13.16 12.67
N SER A 68 -18.84 -14.02 11.65
CA SER A 68 -17.70 -14.77 11.10
C SER A 68 -16.70 -13.85 10.40
N PHE A 69 -15.45 -14.29 10.32
CA PHE A 69 -14.42 -13.59 9.55
C PHE A 69 -14.86 -13.36 8.10
N GLY A 70 -15.51 -14.36 7.49
CA GLY A 70 -16.01 -14.25 6.11
C GLY A 70 -17.00 -13.09 5.94
N THR A 71 -17.97 -12.98 6.84
CA THR A 71 -18.96 -11.89 6.85
C THR A 71 -18.27 -10.54 7.05
N ALA A 72 -17.38 -10.42 8.03
CA ALA A 72 -16.64 -9.20 8.32
C ALA A 72 -15.77 -8.74 7.14
N ALA A 73 -15.10 -9.68 6.47
CA ALA A 73 -14.27 -9.39 5.31
C ALA A 73 -15.11 -8.84 4.13
N VAL A 74 -16.29 -9.41 3.88
CA VAL A 74 -17.22 -8.94 2.84
C VAL A 74 -17.72 -7.54 3.14
N GLU A 75 -18.21 -7.30 4.35
CA GLU A 75 -18.72 -5.99 4.75
C GLU A 75 -17.63 -4.91 4.80
N CYS A 76 -16.42 -5.25 5.26
CA CYS A 76 -15.27 -4.36 5.19
C CYS A 76 -14.89 -4.03 3.74
N LEU A 77 -14.95 -5.00 2.83
CA LEU A 77 -14.70 -4.76 1.41
C LEU A 77 -15.80 -3.87 0.79
N ARG A 78 -17.05 -4.08 1.15
CA ARG A 78 -18.18 -3.27 0.69
C ARG A 78 -18.04 -1.82 1.17
N SER A 79 -17.67 -1.59 2.42
CA SER A 79 -17.42 -0.25 2.97
C SER A 79 -16.29 0.51 2.26
N LYS A 80 -15.40 -0.20 1.58
CA LYS A 80 -14.26 0.36 0.82
C LYS A 80 -14.54 0.50 -0.69
N SER A 81 -15.79 0.36 -1.14
CA SER A 81 -16.16 0.41 -2.57
C SER A 81 -15.70 1.69 -3.29
N HIS A 82 -15.59 2.81 -2.56
CA HIS A 82 -15.06 4.09 -3.05
C HIS A 82 -13.55 4.09 -3.34
N ARG A 83 -12.83 3.04 -2.93
CA ARG A 83 -11.38 2.92 -3.18
C ARG A 83 -11.11 2.54 -4.64
N ARG A 84 -9.87 2.81 -5.09
CA ARG A 84 -9.45 2.50 -6.45
C ARG A 84 -9.59 1.00 -6.78
N PRO A 85 -9.99 0.64 -8.01
CA PRO A 85 -10.19 -0.76 -8.41
C PRO A 85 -8.99 -1.66 -8.09
N ARG A 86 -7.77 -1.19 -8.31
CA ARG A 86 -6.55 -1.95 -7.98
C ARG A 86 -6.44 -2.26 -6.49
N THR A 87 -6.78 -1.30 -5.61
CA THR A 87 -6.77 -1.52 -4.16
C THR A 87 -7.78 -2.59 -3.76
N LEU A 88 -8.99 -2.54 -4.34
CA LEU A 88 -10.03 -3.55 -4.11
C LEU A 88 -9.59 -4.94 -4.60
N THR A 89 -8.97 -5.01 -5.77
CA THR A 89 -8.41 -6.26 -6.30
C THR A 89 -7.34 -6.84 -5.37
N ASP A 90 -6.44 -6.00 -4.86
CA ASP A 90 -5.41 -6.41 -3.92
C ASP A 90 -5.99 -6.95 -2.61
N ILE A 91 -7.03 -6.30 -2.07
CA ILE A 91 -7.73 -6.76 -0.85
C ILE A 91 -8.42 -8.10 -1.12
N ARG A 92 -9.19 -8.22 -2.22
CA ARG A 92 -9.86 -9.47 -2.61
C ARG A 92 -8.88 -10.63 -2.76
N SER A 93 -7.76 -10.39 -3.44
CA SER A 93 -6.73 -11.41 -3.67
C SER A 93 -6.13 -11.94 -2.35
N ILE A 94 -5.88 -11.07 -1.39
CA ILE A 94 -5.37 -11.49 -0.07
C ILE A 94 -6.44 -12.27 0.69
N ILE A 95 -7.69 -11.78 0.73
CA ILE A 95 -8.80 -12.48 1.40
C ILE A 95 -9.01 -13.87 0.78
N GLN A 96 -9.02 -13.97 -0.55
CA GLN A 96 -9.17 -15.27 -1.24
C GLN A 96 -8.03 -16.23 -0.91
N LYS A 97 -6.79 -15.72 -0.86
CA LYS A 97 -5.64 -16.54 -0.49
C LYS A 97 -5.72 -17.04 0.94
N LEU A 98 -6.16 -16.19 1.88
CA LEU A 98 -6.40 -16.57 3.28
C LEU A 98 -7.44 -17.67 3.40
N LYS A 99 -8.60 -17.50 2.75
CA LYS A 99 -9.69 -18.50 2.76
C LYS A 99 -9.26 -19.84 2.12
N LYS A 100 -8.48 -19.78 1.04
CA LYS A 100 -7.97 -21.00 0.39
C LYS A 100 -7.00 -21.78 1.26
N SER A 101 -6.13 -21.09 1.98
CA SER A 101 -5.12 -21.71 2.85
C SER A 101 -5.65 -22.09 4.23
N ASN A 102 -6.77 -21.48 4.67
CA ASN A 102 -7.40 -21.71 5.97
C ASN A 102 -8.92 -21.72 5.77
N PRO A 103 -9.51 -22.82 5.28
CA PRO A 103 -10.94 -22.89 4.93
C PRO A 103 -11.87 -22.62 6.13
N GLU A 104 -11.47 -23.07 7.32
CA GLU A 104 -12.20 -22.88 8.56
C GLU A 104 -12.32 -21.41 8.98
N LEU A 105 -11.36 -20.58 8.57
CA LEU A 105 -11.32 -19.16 8.91
C LEU A 105 -12.58 -18.42 8.44
N GLU A 106 -13.19 -18.86 7.33
CA GLU A 106 -14.38 -18.21 6.78
C GLU A 106 -15.55 -18.21 7.74
N GLN A 107 -15.72 -19.32 8.48
CA GLN A 107 -16.81 -19.51 9.44
C GLN A 107 -16.42 -19.16 10.88
N THR A 108 -15.12 -18.99 11.15
CA THR A 108 -14.64 -18.70 12.49
C THR A 108 -15.16 -17.35 12.98
N PRO A 109 -15.84 -17.30 14.16
CA PRO A 109 -16.25 -16.05 14.77
C PRO A 109 -15.04 -15.15 15.07
N LEU A 110 -15.12 -13.85 14.77
CA LEU A 110 -13.99 -12.92 14.93
C LEU A 110 -13.40 -12.90 16.34
N ARG A 111 -14.24 -13.03 17.36
CA ARG A 111 -13.78 -13.03 18.78
C ARG A 111 -12.96 -14.26 19.15
N ASN A 112 -13.09 -15.34 18.38
CA ASN A 112 -12.37 -16.59 18.61
C ASN A 112 -11.02 -16.62 17.91
N ILE A 113 -10.68 -15.59 17.12
CA ILE A 113 -9.40 -15.51 16.42
C ILE A 113 -8.38 -14.83 17.33
N SER A 114 -7.45 -15.61 17.85
CA SER A 114 -6.39 -15.16 18.75
C SER A 114 -5.23 -14.47 18.01
N VAL A 115 -4.27 -13.94 18.77
CA VAL A 115 -3.00 -13.40 18.24
C VAL A 115 -2.19 -14.52 17.61
N GLU A 116 -2.16 -15.69 18.24
CA GLU A 116 -1.46 -16.89 17.80
C GLU A 116 -2.02 -17.41 16.49
N ASP A 117 -3.37 -17.42 16.32
CA ASP A 117 -4.02 -17.76 15.07
C ASP A 117 -3.62 -16.79 13.97
N CYS A 118 -3.66 -15.49 14.25
CA CYS A 118 -3.22 -14.46 13.30
C CYS A 118 -1.76 -14.62 12.89
N GLN A 119 -0.87 -14.93 13.84
CA GLN A 119 0.55 -15.22 13.60
C GLN A 119 0.70 -16.41 12.68
N SER A 120 0.06 -17.54 13.02
CA SER A 120 0.08 -18.78 12.25
C SER A 120 -0.45 -18.59 10.83
N ILE A 121 -1.61 -17.95 10.67
CA ILE A 121 -2.23 -17.65 9.39
C ILE A 121 -1.29 -16.84 8.50
N LEU A 122 -0.64 -15.79 9.03
CA LEU A 122 0.29 -14.97 8.25
C LEU A 122 1.55 -15.73 7.84
N MET A 123 2.13 -16.52 8.75
CA MET A 123 3.38 -17.23 8.50
C MET A 123 3.19 -18.40 7.50
N ASN A 124 2.09 -19.15 7.63
CA ASN A 124 1.81 -20.32 6.80
C ASN A 124 1.24 -19.98 5.42
N THR A 125 0.43 -18.89 5.32
CA THR A 125 -0.18 -18.52 4.03
C THR A 125 0.78 -17.77 3.10
N PHE A 126 1.72 -17.00 3.65
CA PHE A 126 2.57 -16.11 2.86
C PHE A 126 4.06 -16.41 3.04
N THR A 127 4.76 -16.60 1.93
CA THR A 127 6.16 -17.00 1.92
C THR A 127 7.16 -15.86 2.14
N THR A 128 6.84 -14.65 1.64
CA THR A 128 7.77 -13.51 1.72
C THR A 128 7.36 -12.49 2.79
N SER A 129 8.33 -11.87 3.45
CA SER A 129 8.09 -10.81 4.45
C SER A 129 7.19 -9.69 3.88
N ARG A 130 7.42 -9.27 2.63
CA ARG A 130 6.60 -8.23 1.97
C ARG A 130 5.13 -8.64 1.81
N GLN A 131 4.87 -9.91 1.46
CA GLN A 131 3.49 -10.43 1.37
C GLN A 131 2.85 -10.50 2.75
N ARG A 132 3.58 -10.94 3.78
CA ARG A 132 3.12 -10.97 5.17
C ARG A 132 2.74 -9.58 5.67
N HIS A 133 3.59 -8.58 5.45
CA HIS A 133 3.29 -7.18 5.82
C HIS A 133 2.06 -6.64 5.09
N LYS A 134 1.90 -6.94 3.79
CA LYS A 134 0.71 -6.54 3.03
C LYS A 134 -0.55 -7.21 3.58
N ALA A 135 -0.49 -8.50 3.88
CA ALA A 135 -1.60 -9.26 4.45
C ALA A 135 -1.95 -8.75 5.86
N ARG A 136 -0.96 -8.50 6.72
CA ARG A 136 -1.14 -7.89 8.05
C ARG A 136 -1.90 -6.58 7.95
N LEU A 137 -1.53 -5.70 7.03
CA LEU A 137 -2.21 -4.41 6.85
C LEU A 137 -3.68 -4.58 6.45
N ILE A 138 -3.99 -5.56 5.60
CA ILE A 138 -5.37 -5.84 5.15
C ILE A 138 -6.18 -6.46 6.28
N LEU A 139 -5.64 -7.46 6.99
CA LEU A 139 -6.26 -8.09 8.15
C LEU A 139 -6.52 -7.07 9.26
N SER A 140 -5.53 -6.23 9.59
CA SER A 140 -5.70 -5.14 10.56
C SER A 140 -6.83 -4.20 10.15
N GLY A 141 -6.98 -3.93 8.85
CA GLY A 141 -8.09 -3.13 8.34
C GLY A 141 -9.46 -3.79 8.52
N ILE A 142 -9.55 -5.13 8.44
CA ILE A 142 -10.79 -5.90 8.67
C ILE A 142 -11.11 -5.89 10.17
N PHE A 143 -10.16 -6.23 11.03
CA PHE A 143 -10.37 -6.23 12.49
C PHE A 143 -10.70 -4.83 13.03
N SER A 144 -9.98 -3.78 12.60
CA SER A 144 -10.30 -2.40 13.02
C SER A 144 -11.69 -1.95 12.58
N PHE A 145 -12.16 -2.39 11.40
CA PHE A 145 -13.53 -2.17 10.96
C PHE A 145 -14.52 -2.91 11.84
N SER A 146 -14.20 -4.13 12.25
CA SER A 146 -15.04 -4.99 13.10
C SER A 146 -15.12 -4.48 14.52
N VAL A 147 -14.02 -3.99 15.11
CA VAL A 147 -14.00 -3.32 16.43
C VAL A 147 -14.94 -2.11 16.43
N LYS A 148 -14.89 -1.26 15.39
CA LYS A 148 -15.79 -0.11 15.27
C LYS A 148 -17.27 -0.48 15.19
N ARG A 149 -17.60 -1.73 14.86
CA ARG A 149 -18.97 -2.26 14.80
C ARG A 149 -19.35 -3.10 16.02
N GLY A 150 -18.45 -3.25 16.99
CA GLY A 150 -18.68 -4.08 18.17
C GLY A 150 -18.69 -5.58 17.90
N TRP A 151 -18.21 -6.04 16.75
CA TRP A 151 -18.14 -7.46 16.39
C TRP A 151 -16.98 -8.22 17.05
N CYS A 152 -15.96 -7.50 17.48
CA CYS A 152 -14.87 -7.98 18.33
C CYS A 152 -14.37 -6.82 19.19
N ASP A 153 -13.70 -7.15 20.30
CA ASP A 153 -13.29 -6.17 21.30
C ASP A 153 -11.98 -5.47 20.94
N GLU A 154 -11.08 -6.19 20.28
CA GLU A 154 -9.75 -5.69 19.91
C GLU A 154 -9.30 -6.20 18.53
N ASN A 155 -8.19 -5.66 18.08
CA ASN A 155 -7.56 -6.05 16.84
C ASN A 155 -6.30 -6.90 17.13
N PRO A 156 -6.40 -8.25 17.10
CA PRO A 156 -5.30 -9.14 17.47
C PRO A 156 -4.08 -9.01 16.54
N ILE A 157 -4.29 -8.60 15.30
CA ILE A 157 -3.22 -8.40 14.31
C ILE A 157 -2.20 -7.34 14.73
N LEU A 158 -2.55 -6.39 15.58
CA LEU A 158 -1.63 -5.35 16.01
C LEU A 158 -0.50 -5.90 16.88
N ARG A 159 -0.78 -6.99 17.62
CA ARG A 159 0.17 -7.67 18.52
C ARG A 159 0.99 -8.77 17.85
N VAL A 160 0.73 -9.05 16.56
CA VAL A 160 1.45 -10.06 15.80
C VAL A 160 2.87 -9.61 15.50
N ASP A 161 3.85 -10.43 15.83
CA ASP A 161 5.26 -10.22 15.51
C ASP A 161 5.50 -10.40 14.01
N MET A 162 6.18 -9.43 13.43
CA MET A 162 6.45 -9.42 12.01
C MET A 162 7.95 -9.51 11.71
N PRO A 163 8.34 -10.35 10.76
CA PRO A 163 9.74 -10.41 10.36
C PRO A 163 10.18 -9.05 9.79
N PHE A 164 11.43 -8.69 10.08
CA PHE A 164 12.01 -7.44 9.57
C PHE A 164 11.88 -7.35 8.05
N LEU A 165 11.40 -6.21 7.58
CA LEU A 165 11.28 -5.91 6.16
C LEU A 165 12.57 -5.22 5.67
N LYS A 166 13.52 -6.01 5.18
CA LYS A 166 14.71 -5.44 4.54
C LYS A 166 14.28 -4.67 3.29
N GLU A 167 14.47 -3.37 3.28
CA GLU A 167 14.29 -2.57 2.08
C GLU A 167 15.35 -2.96 1.04
N GLN A 168 14.89 -3.36 -0.13
CA GLN A 168 15.78 -3.71 -1.22
C GLN A 168 16.15 -2.44 -1.98
N GLU A 169 17.43 -2.13 -2.04
CA GLU A 169 17.92 -1.04 -2.88
C GLU A 169 17.59 -1.33 -4.35
N ILE A 170 17.05 -0.32 -5.03
CA ILE A 170 16.80 -0.39 -6.47
C ILE A 170 17.95 0.36 -7.16
N PRO A 171 18.86 -0.34 -7.85
CA PRO A 171 19.96 0.31 -8.53
C PRO A 171 19.46 1.15 -9.70
N ALA A 172 20.11 2.28 -9.94
CA ALA A 172 19.96 3.00 -11.19
C ALA A 172 20.54 2.17 -12.35
N LEU A 173 19.91 2.22 -13.51
CA LEU A 173 20.46 1.61 -14.71
C LEU A 173 21.74 2.35 -15.13
N THR A 174 22.72 1.59 -15.58
CA THR A 174 23.94 2.14 -16.20
C THR A 174 23.61 2.80 -17.54
N LEU A 175 24.48 3.68 -18.03
CA LEU A 175 24.30 4.30 -19.34
C LEU A 175 24.16 3.27 -20.46
N LYS A 176 25.01 2.21 -20.44
CA LYS A 176 24.93 1.10 -21.41
C LYS A 176 23.57 0.40 -21.39
N GLU A 177 23.00 0.19 -20.21
CA GLU A 177 21.69 -0.43 -20.05
C GLU A 177 20.57 0.47 -20.56
N VAL A 178 20.65 1.78 -20.32
CA VAL A 178 19.67 2.75 -20.83
C VAL A 178 19.74 2.82 -22.35
N THR A 179 20.94 2.89 -22.93
CA THR A 179 21.14 2.87 -24.40
C THR A 179 20.55 1.60 -24.99
N LEU A 180 20.88 0.42 -24.47
CA LEU A 180 20.35 -0.86 -24.95
C LEU A 180 18.82 -0.91 -24.88
N LEU A 181 18.23 -0.41 -23.80
CA LEU A 181 16.78 -0.38 -23.65
C LEU A 181 16.12 0.53 -24.67
N LEU A 182 16.66 1.73 -24.88
CA LEU A 182 16.15 2.69 -25.88
C LEU A 182 16.32 2.14 -27.31
N LYS A 183 17.47 1.55 -27.63
CA LYS A 183 17.73 0.85 -28.89
C LYS A 183 16.65 -0.21 -29.14
N THR A 184 16.45 -1.11 -28.16
CA THR A 184 15.42 -2.15 -28.27
C THR A 184 14.01 -1.57 -28.42
N CYS A 185 13.70 -0.41 -27.79
CA CYS A 185 12.42 0.27 -28.01
C CYS A 185 12.27 0.80 -29.44
N MET A 186 13.36 1.22 -30.09
CA MET A 186 13.33 1.72 -31.46
C MET A 186 13.13 0.57 -32.44
N ASP A 187 13.79 -0.57 -32.23
CA ASP A 187 13.74 -1.75 -33.08
C ASP A 187 12.41 -2.50 -33.02
N GLU A 188 11.78 -2.48 -31.84
CA GLU A 188 10.60 -3.28 -31.56
C GLU A 188 9.30 -2.50 -31.81
N PHE A 189 8.29 -3.21 -32.35
CA PHE A 189 6.94 -2.67 -32.54
C PHE A 189 6.90 -1.34 -33.29
N ASN A 190 7.78 -1.16 -34.29
CA ASN A 190 7.94 0.07 -35.06
C ASN A 190 8.21 1.31 -34.21
N GLY A 191 8.93 1.15 -33.08
CA GLY A 191 9.26 2.26 -32.21
C GLY A 191 8.09 2.81 -31.38
N SER A 192 6.92 2.18 -31.43
CA SER A 192 5.70 2.70 -30.77
C SER A 192 5.81 2.83 -29.23
N CYS A 193 6.80 2.18 -28.63
CA CYS A 193 7.03 2.24 -27.20
C CYS A 193 8.07 3.29 -26.77
N VAL A 194 8.72 3.96 -27.72
CA VAL A 194 9.83 4.90 -27.44
C VAL A 194 9.37 6.09 -26.62
N ALA A 195 8.25 6.73 -26.94
CA ALA A 195 7.75 7.89 -26.21
C ALA A 195 7.49 7.58 -24.73
N GLY A 196 6.83 6.46 -24.47
CA GLY A 196 6.58 6.01 -23.09
C GLY A 196 7.86 5.69 -22.33
N ALA A 197 8.82 5.03 -22.99
CA ALA A 197 10.12 4.73 -22.38
C ALA A 197 10.90 6.00 -22.07
N ALA A 198 10.96 6.95 -23.00
CA ALA A 198 11.66 8.23 -22.84
C ALA A 198 11.10 9.05 -21.68
N LEU A 199 9.77 9.11 -21.52
CA LEU A 199 9.12 9.78 -20.38
C LEU A 199 9.48 9.13 -19.04
N MET A 200 9.59 7.81 -18.99
CA MET A 200 10.01 7.12 -17.75
C MET A 200 11.49 7.34 -17.45
N ILE A 201 12.35 7.36 -18.49
CA ILE A 201 13.80 7.48 -18.34
C ILE A 201 14.23 8.93 -18.07
N PHE A 202 13.70 9.91 -18.83
CA PHE A 202 14.20 11.30 -18.82
C PHE A 202 13.27 12.29 -18.10
N ALA A 203 12.11 11.83 -17.62
CA ALA A 203 11.20 12.63 -16.79
C ALA A 203 10.79 11.92 -15.49
N GLY A 204 11.23 10.68 -15.28
CA GLY A 204 10.94 9.93 -14.05
C GLY A 204 9.45 9.69 -13.79
N ILE A 205 8.59 9.79 -14.80
CA ILE A 205 7.15 9.59 -14.69
C ILE A 205 6.86 8.12 -14.37
N ARG A 206 5.92 7.86 -13.45
CA ARG A 206 5.61 6.48 -13.06
C ARG A 206 4.98 5.69 -14.22
N PRO A 207 5.28 4.39 -14.36
CA PRO A 207 4.72 3.59 -15.46
C PRO A 207 3.20 3.70 -15.60
N GLN A 208 2.48 3.67 -14.48
CA GLN A 208 1.01 3.78 -14.48
C GLN A 208 0.50 5.20 -14.83
N GLU A 209 1.31 6.22 -14.67
CA GLU A 209 1.00 7.58 -15.09
C GLU A 209 1.21 7.72 -16.60
N VAL A 210 2.32 7.21 -17.11
CA VAL A 210 2.63 7.20 -18.55
C VAL A 210 1.55 6.48 -19.37
N GLU A 211 1.03 5.35 -18.87
CA GLU A 211 -0.07 4.61 -19.51
C GLU A 211 -1.36 5.42 -19.70
N ARG A 212 -1.54 6.50 -18.96
CA ARG A 212 -2.74 7.34 -18.99
C ARG A 212 -2.53 8.65 -19.72
N LEU A 213 -1.30 8.94 -20.15
CA LEU A 213 -0.98 10.18 -20.86
C LEU A 213 -1.43 10.11 -22.32
N LEU A 214 -1.93 11.25 -22.78
CA LEU A 214 -2.21 11.52 -24.18
C LEU A 214 -1.18 12.53 -24.70
N TRP A 215 -1.03 12.67 -26.01
CA TRP A 215 -0.11 13.64 -26.59
C TRP A 215 -0.46 15.09 -26.26
N GLU A 216 -1.72 15.42 -25.99
CA GLU A 216 -2.12 16.75 -25.50
C GLU A 216 -1.50 17.12 -24.14
N ASN A 217 -1.13 16.11 -23.35
CA ASN A 217 -0.47 16.35 -22.06
C ASN A 217 1.02 16.70 -22.20
N ILE A 218 1.56 16.65 -23.44
CA ILE A 218 2.95 16.96 -23.75
C ILE A 218 3.02 18.37 -24.33
N ALA A 219 3.13 19.35 -23.47
CA ALA A 219 3.23 20.77 -23.87
C ALA A 219 4.69 21.11 -24.22
N ILE A 220 5.16 20.67 -25.41
CA ILE A 220 6.56 20.87 -25.82
C ILE A 220 6.92 22.35 -25.89
N ARG A 221 5.99 23.22 -26.34
CA ARG A 221 6.22 24.68 -26.43
C ARG A 221 6.41 25.31 -25.05
N ASP A 222 5.67 24.83 -24.06
CA ASP A 222 5.72 25.29 -22.68
C ASP A 222 6.81 24.57 -21.87
N GLY A 223 7.51 23.62 -22.48
CA GLY A 223 8.60 22.88 -21.85
C GLY A 223 8.17 21.94 -20.72
N CYS A 224 6.91 21.46 -20.68
CA CYS A 224 6.45 20.62 -19.59
C CYS A 224 5.51 19.49 -20.01
N VAL A 225 5.50 18.43 -19.20
CA VAL A 225 4.49 17.36 -19.21
C VAL A 225 3.47 17.63 -18.11
N ILE A 226 2.20 17.70 -18.45
CA ILE A 226 1.10 18.01 -17.57
C ILE A 226 0.50 16.74 -17.00
N LEU A 227 0.66 16.52 -15.71
CA LEU A 227 0.11 15.39 -14.98
C LEU A 227 -1.06 15.84 -14.09
N ASN A 228 -2.28 15.67 -14.56
CA ASN A 228 -3.49 16.00 -13.83
C ASN A 228 -3.78 15.00 -12.70
N SER A 229 -4.67 15.35 -11.78
CA SER A 229 -5.09 14.48 -10.67
C SER A 229 -5.59 13.10 -11.12
N LYS A 230 -6.20 13.02 -12.31
CA LYS A 230 -6.66 11.76 -12.93
C LYS A 230 -5.50 10.83 -13.28
N HIS A 231 -4.34 11.37 -13.63
CA HIS A 231 -3.14 10.60 -14.01
C HIS A 231 -2.37 10.07 -12.79
N THR A 232 -2.37 10.83 -11.68
CA THR A 232 -1.50 10.57 -10.54
C THR A 232 -2.09 9.59 -9.52
N LYS A 233 -1.24 8.83 -8.83
CA LYS A 233 -1.66 7.90 -7.77
C LYS A 233 -2.17 8.64 -6.52
N THR A 234 -1.64 9.82 -6.25
CA THR A 234 -1.90 10.59 -5.02
C THR A 234 -2.95 11.70 -5.20
N GLY A 235 -3.50 11.86 -6.41
CA GLY A 235 -4.51 12.88 -6.73
C GLY A 235 -3.96 14.31 -6.88
N GLY A 236 -2.66 14.55 -6.68
CA GLY A 236 -2.02 15.84 -6.90
C GLY A 236 -1.67 16.06 -8.37
N ALA A 237 -2.03 17.20 -8.95
CA ALA A 237 -1.51 17.62 -10.24
C ALA A 237 -0.06 18.09 -10.10
N ARG A 238 0.74 17.88 -11.15
CA ARG A 238 2.11 18.41 -11.23
C ARG A 238 2.54 18.59 -12.67
N HIS A 239 3.47 19.49 -12.89
CA HIS A 239 4.19 19.63 -14.14
C HIS A 239 5.59 19.01 -13.99
N VAL A 240 6.06 18.37 -15.05
CA VAL A 240 7.41 17.81 -15.11
C VAL A 240 8.13 18.47 -16.26
N THR A 241 9.31 19.01 -16.02
CA THR A 241 10.09 19.73 -17.05
C THR A 241 10.50 18.80 -18.18
N ILE A 242 10.31 19.26 -19.41
CA ILE A 242 10.83 18.60 -20.61
C ILE A 242 12.26 19.09 -20.85
N LEU A 243 13.23 18.34 -20.31
CA LEU A 243 14.64 18.62 -20.52
C LEU A 243 15.02 18.42 -22.01
N PRO A 244 16.09 19.08 -22.50
CA PRO A 244 16.48 19.06 -23.92
C PRO A 244 16.59 17.67 -24.53
N VAL A 245 17.12 16.69 -23.79
CA VAL A 245 17.20 15.30 -24.23
C VAL A 245 15.80 14.70 -24.45
N LEU A 246 14.89 14.91 -23.52
CA LEU A 246 13.51 14.42 -23.65
C LEU A 246 12.79 15.08 -24.81
N ALA A 247 12.97 16.39 -25.01
CA ALA A 247 12.38 17.11 -26.14
C ALA A 247 12.79 16.48 -27.49
N LYS A 248 14.06 16.10 -27.63
CA LYS A 248 14.56 15.42 -28.84
C LYS A 248 13.91 14.05 -29.06
N TRP A 249 13.73 13.25 -27.99
CA TRP A 249 13.04 11.97 -28.07
C TRP A 249 11.55 12.11 -28.41
N LEU A 250 10.86 13.06 -27.81
CA LEU A 250 9.43 13.32 -28.08
C LEU A 250 9.23 13.85 -29.50
N LYS A 251 10.10 14.75 -29.96
CA LYS A 251 10.10 15.23 -31.35
C LYS A 251 10.32 14.09 -32.33
N PHE A 252 11.33 13.25 -32.10
CA PHE A 252 11.60 12.07 -32.91
C PHE A 252 10.37 11.15 -33.06
N CYS A 253 9.66 10.89 -31.97
CA CYS A 253 8.43 10.09 -31.99
C CYS A 253 7.31 10.80 -32.76
N ARG A 254 7.14 12.11 -32.55
CA ARG A 254 6.09 12.93 -33.17
C ARG A 254 6.26 13.03 -34.70
N ASP A 255 7.47 13.23 -35.12
CA ASP A 255 7.79 13.36 -36.59
C ASP A 255 7.51 12.04 -37.31
N ARG A 256 7.73 10.89 -36.66
CA ARG A 256 7.49 9.55 -37.23
C ARG A 256 6.03 9.13 -37.25
N THR A 257 5.26 9.44 -36.20
CA THR A 257 3.89 8.92 -36.02
C THR A 257 2.80 9.96 -36.27
N LYS A 258 3.16 11.25 -36.30
CA LYS A 258 2.23 12.39 -36.44
C LYS A 258 0.95 12.24 -35.60
N PRO A 259 1.08 12.01 -34.29
CA PRO A 259 -0.06 11.70 -33.45
C PRO A 259 -0.99 12.91 -33.26
N GLY A 260 -2.29 12.67 -33.25
CA GLY A 260 -3.26 13.66 -32.83
C GLY A 260 -3.23 13.90 -31.30
N PRO A 261 -3.86 14.98 -30.80
CA PRO A 261 -3.83 15.35 -29.39
C PRO A 261 -4.32 14.22 -28.48
N LEU A 262 -5.39 13.56 -28.83
CA LEU A 262 -6.02 12.47 -28.06
C LEU A 262 -5.37 11.10 -28.26
N THR A 263 -4.27 11.01 -29.02
CA THR A 263 -3.55 9.75 -29.20
C THR A 263 -2.86 9.38 -27.88
N PRO A 264 -3.03 8.15 -27.37
CA PRO A 264 -2.29 7.68 -26.20
C PRO A 264 -0.78 7.65 -26.45
N ILE A 265 0.00 8.04 -25.43
CA ILE A 265 1.47 7.94 -25.45
C ILE A 265 1.91 6.47 -25.52
N CYS A 266 1.23 5.60 -24.77
CA CYS A 266 1.51 4.18 -24.79
C CYS A 266 0.62 3.47 -25.81
N PRO A 267 1.17 2.59 -26.66
CA PRO A 267 0.41 1.87 -27.67
C PRO A 267 -0.53 0.84 -27.03
N LYS A 268 -1.58 0.45 -27.74
CA LYS A 268 -2.44 -0.69 -27.36
C LYS A 268 -1.58 -1.92 -27.06
N GLY A 269 -1.86 -2.60 -25.94
CA GLY A 269 -1.09 -3.75 -25.47
C GLY A 269 0.27 -3.38 -24.85
N TRP A 270 0.44 -2.13 -24.38
CA TRP A 270 1.65 -1.62 -23.74
C TRP A 270 2.31 -2.59 -22.76
N THR A 271 1.59 -3.12 -21.81
CA THR A 271 2.13 -4.02 -20.78
C THR A 271 2.82 -5.25 -21.37
N ILE A 272 2.25 -5.82 -22.44
CA ILE A 272 2.80 -7.00 -23.13
C ILE A 272 4.02 -6.60 -23.95
N LYS A 273 3.90 -5.52 -24.76
CA LYS A 273 4.98 -5.00 -25.59
C LYS A 273 6.19 -4.60 -24.74
N TRP A 274 5.94 -3.85 -23.66
CA TRP A 274 6.96 -3.44 -22.72
C TRP A 274 7.68 -4.60 -22.04
N ARG A 275 6.95 -5.68 -21.71
CA ARG A 275 7.56 -6.91 -21.18
C ARG A 275 8.47 -7.58 -22.22
N LYS A 276 8.06 -7.64 -23.48
CA LYS A 276 8.87 -8.19 -24.57
C LYS A 276 10.14 -7.36 -24.80
N ILE A 277 10.04 -6.04 -24.86
CA ILE A 277 11.19 -5.13 -24.97
C ILE A 277 12.20 -5.39 -23.88
N ARG A 278 11.75 -5.39 -22.60
CA ARG A 278 12.65 -5.65 -21.48
C ARG A 278 13.34 -7.02 -21.56
N ARG A 279 12.64 -8.05 -22.01
CA ARG A 279 13.25 -9.38 -22.22
C ARG A 279 14.32 -9.34 -23.31
N ARG A 280 14.08 -8.69 -24.43
CA ARG A 280 15.06 -8.54 -25.51
C ARG A 280 16.25 -7.70 -25.10
N ALA A 281 16.05 -6.70 -24.29
CA ALA A 281 17.11 -5.90 -23.68
C ALA A 281 17.80 -6.61 -22.47
N GLY A 282 17.58 -7.92 -22.28
CA GLY A 282 18.32 -8.76 -21.34
C GLY A 282 17.72 -8.85 -19.93
N TRP A 283 16.51 -8.29 -19.67
CA TRP A 283 15.83 -8.45 -18.39
C TRP A 283 14.76 -9.57 -18.44
N GLY A 284 14.60 -10.27 -17.33
CA GLY A 284 13.57 -11.32 -17.19
C GLY A 284 14.12 -12.72 -17.03
N SER A 285 15.44 -12.90 -16.93
CA SER A 285 16.09 -14.13 -16.48
C SER A 285 16.15 -14.18 -14.94
N ARG A 286 16.41 -15.39 -14.36
CA ARG A 286 16.67 -15.53 -12.92
C ARG A 286 17.88 -14.70 -12.46
N LYS A 287 18.88 -14.52 -13.32
CA LYS A 287 20.11 -13.73 -13.02
C LYS A 287 19.89 -12.24 -13.13
N ARG A 288 18.91 -11.77 -13.93
CA ARG A 288 18.64 -10.35 -14.17
C ARG A 288 17.14 -10.08 -14.23
N SER A 289 16.54 -9.93 -13.04
CA SER A 289 15.13 -9.60 -12.93
C SER A 289 14.90 -8.10 -13.12
N TRP A 290 13.76 -7.73 -13.74
CA TRP A 290 13.34 -6.34 -13.82
C TRP A 290 12.82 -5.85 -12.46
N MET A 291 13.40 -4.79 -11.95
CA MET A 291 12.93 -4.17 -10.73
C MET A 291 11.88 -3.09 -11.06
N PRO A 292 10.69 -3.16 -10.45
CA PRO A 292 9.70 -2.09 -10.60
C PRO A 292 10.30 -0.72 -10.24
N ASP A 293 9.89 0.31 -10.97
CA ASP A 293 10.34 1.69 -10.78
C ASP A 293 11.85 1.97 -11.02
N CYS A 294 12.64 0.99 -11.52
CA CYS A 294 14.09 1.20 -11.75
C CYS A 294 14.38 2.38 -12.70
N LEU A 295 13.54 2.64 -13.73
CA LEU A 295 13.71 3.80 -14.61
C LEU A 295 13.53 5.12 -13.86
N ARG A 296 12.60 5.15 -12.92
CA ARG A 296 12.37 6.32 -12.08
C ARG A 296 13.52 6.52 -11.08
N HIS A 297 14.11 5.44 -10.57
CA HIS A 297 15.34 5.50 -9.77
C HIS A 297 16.52 5.98 -10.61
N THR A 298 16.62 5.52 -11.85
CA THR A 298 17.63 5.98 -12.82
C THR A 298 17.51 7.49 -13.04
N TYR A 299 16.31 7.98 -13.41
CA TYR A 299 16.09 9.42 -13.56
C TYR A 299 16.53 10.20 -12.32
N ALA A 300 16.06 9.81 -11.14
CA ALA A 300 16.36 10.53 -9.90
C ALA A 300 17.86 10.58 -9.60
N SER A 301 18.58 9.46 -9.80
CA SER A 301 20.01 9.36 -9.53
C SER A 301 20.84 10.21 -10.49
N TYR A 302 20.53 10.16 -11.79
CA TYR A 302 21.22 10.98 -12.80
C TYR A 302 20.87 12.47 -12.67
N HIS A 303 19.61 12.80 -12.34
CA HIS A 303 19.19 14.18 -12.09
C HIS A 303 19.91 14.77 -10.87
N ALA A 304 19.91 14.07 -9.75
CA ALA A 304 20.57 14.51 -8.53
C ALA A 304 22.08 14.68 -8.73
N LYS A 305 22.72 13.80 -9.53
CA LYS A 305 24.17 13.87 -9.81
C LYS A 305 24.51 15.05 -10.71
N HIS A 306 23.68 15.36 -11.69
CA HIS A 306 23.95 16.37 -12.70
C HIS A 306 23.51 17.78 -12.26
N PHE A 307 22.24 17.92 -11.87
CA PHE A 307 21.65 19.24 -11.56
C PHE A 307 21.82 19.64 -10.09
N LYS A 308 21.95 18.68 -9.17
CA LYS A 308 22.06 18.90 -7.71
C LYS A 308 20.88 19.65 -7.08
N ASP A 309 19.77 19.81 -7.82
CA ASP A 309 18.53 20.42 -7.34
C ASP A 309 17.56 19.35 -6.82
N TYR A 310 17.64 19.09 -5.53
CA TYR A 310 16.83 18.09 -4.86
C TYR A 310 15.38 18.55 -4.63
N ASN A 311 15.15 19.86 -4.54
CA ASN A 311 13.81 20.41 -4.33
C ASN A 311 12.98 20.29 -5.62
N LEU A 312 13.53 20.69 -6.74
CA LEU A 312 12.92 20.52 -8.05
C LEU A 312 12.64 19.03 -8.32
N LEU A 313 13.65 18.18 -8.10
CA LEU A 313 13.49 16.74 -8.27
C LEU A 313 12.37 16.15 -7.41
N GLN A 314 12.25 16.59 -6.15
CA GLN A 314 11.17 16.16 -5.25
C GLN A 314 9.79 16.56 -5.78
N MET A 315 9.64 17.79 -6.24
CA MET A 315 8.39 18.33 -6.78
C MET A 315 7.98 17.58 -8.05
N GLU A 316 8.88 17.45 -9.00
CA GLU A 316 8.62 16.75 -10.28
C GLU A 316 8.32 15.26 -10.08
N MET A 317 9.01 14.60 -9.17
CA MET A 317 8.70 13.23 -8.80
C MET A 317 7.38 13.11 -8.01
N GLY A 318 6.81 14.19 -7.51
CA GLY A 318 5.59 14.19 -6.70
C GLY A 318 5.76 13.40 -5.40
N HIS A 319 6.87 13.64 -4.70
CA HIS A 319 7.12 13.10 -3.37
C HIS A 319 6.69 14.11 -2.30
N ARG A 320 5.95 13.64 -1.29
CA ARG A 320 5.47 14.48 -0.20
C ARG A 320 6.57 14.88 0.79
N SER A 321 7.67 14.12 0.85
CA SER A 321 8.79 14.41 1.75
C SER A 321 10.14 14.17 1.07
N SER A 322 11.13 14.96 1.44
CA SER A 322 12.53 14.81 1.00
C SER A 322 13.18 13.52 1.53
N SER A 323 12.73 13.04 2.69
CA SER A 323 13.19 11.77 3.27
C SER A 323 12.99 10.60 2.29
N LEU A 324 11.82 10.53 1.66
CA LEU A 324 11.51 9.48 0.68
C LEU A 324 12.43 9.53 -0.54
N LEU A 325 12.82 10.72 -0.98
CA LEU A 325 13.76 10.91 -2.07
C LEU A 325 15.14 10.38 -1.67
N ARG A 326 15.66 10.82 -0.51
CA ARG A 326 17.00 10.45 -0.03
C ARG A 326 17.15 8.95 0.24
N THR A 327 16.16 8.35 0.91
CA THR A 327 16.26 6.94 1.34
C THR A 327 15.99 5.94 0.22
N ARG A 328 15.15 6.28 -0.77
CA ARG A 328 14.69 5.31 -1.77
C ARG A 328 15.17 5.54 -3.18
N TYR A 329 15.48 6.77 -3.56
CA TYR A 329 15.69 7.10 -4.97
C TYR A 329 17.09 7.57 -5.32
N LEU A 330 17.92 7.95 -4.35
CA LEU A 330 19.27 8.44 -4.63
C LEU A 330 20.32 7.34 -4.47
N ASN A 331 20.32 6.38 -5.40
CA ASN A 331 21.42 5.44 -5.51
C ASN A 331 22.37 5.89 -6.61
N MET A 332 23.33 6.74 -6.25
CA MET A 332 24.34 7.29 -7.16
C MET A 332 25.60 6.43 -7.25
N LYS A 333 25.60 5.21 -6.72
CA LYS A 333 26.77 4.31 -6.76
C LYS A 333 27.13 4.01 -8.23
N GLY A 334 28.38 4.29 -8.58
CA GLY A 334 28.88 4.09 -9.94
C GLY A 334 28.49 5.15 -10.96
N ILE A 335 27.80 6.24 -10.57
CA ILE A 335 27.46 7.35 -11.47
C ILE A 335 28.47 8.49 -11.27
N SER A 336 29.40 8.65 -12.21
CA SER A 336 30.29 9.81 -12.27
C SER A 336 29.58 11.04 -12.87
N VAL A 337 30.15 12.23 -12.69
CA VAL A 337 29.64 13.46 -13.32
C VAL A 337 29.67 13.32 -14.85
N GLN A 338 30.74 12.74 -15.38
CA GLN A 338 30.87 12.51 -16.84
C GLN A 338 29.78 11.56 -17.34
N THR A 339 29.51 10.47 -16.62
CA THR A 339 28.44 9.53 -16.97
C THR A 339 27.07 10.22 -16.92
N ALA A 340 26.83 11.09 -15.94
CA ALA A 340 25.59 11.86 -15.84
C ALA A 340 25.44 12.84 -17.03
N ASN A 341 26.52 13.54 -17.41
CA ASN A 341 26.51 14.41 -18.57
C ASN A 341 26.19 13.64 -19.87
N ARG A 342 26.79 12.46 -20.05
CA ARG A 342 26.50 11.58 -21.19
C ARG A 342 25.06 11.09 -21.21
N PHE A 343 24.48 10.77 -20.05
CA PHE A 343 23.06 10.38 -19.94
C PHE A 343 22.13 11.49 -20.42
N TRP A 344 22.37 12.74 -20.03
CA TRP A 344 21.57 13.90 -20.45
C TRP A 344 21.87 14.34 -21.90
N ALA A 345 22.88 13.80 -22.52
CA ALA A 345 23.21 13.98 -23.94
C ALA A 345 22.78 12.81 -24.82
N LEU A 346 22.12 11.77 -24.28
CA LEU A 346 21.73 10.55 -24.99
C LEU A 346 20.48 10.78 -25.87
N THR A 347 20.69 11.32 -27.05
CA THR A 347 19.64 11.66 -28.03
C THR A 347 19.33 10.47 -28.97
N PRO A 348 18.19 10.47 -29.71
CA PRO A 348 17.91 9.45 -30.71
C PRO A 348 19.05 9.25 -31.70
N ALA A 349 19.65 10.34 -32.22
CA ALA A 349 20.77 10.28 -33.18
C ALA A 349 21.95 9.52 -32.57
N LYS A 350 22.35 9.80 -31.31
CA LYS A 350 23.45 9.10 -30.68
C LYS A 350 23.18 7.61 -30.47
N VAL A 351 21.93 7.24 -30.12
CA VAL A 351 21.58 5.82 -30.01
C VAL A 351 21.62 5.13 -31.35
N ILE A 352 21.26 5.81 -32.46
CA ILE A 352 21.35 5.28 -33.81
C ILE A 352 22.82 5.13 -34.23
N GLU A 353 23.66 6.12 -34.01
CA GLU A 353 25.11 6.06 -34.27
C GLU A 353 25.77 4.89 -33.53
N GLU A 354 25.42 4.66 -32.28
CA GLU A 354 25.90 3.48 -31.52
C GLU A 354 25.36 2.14 -32.07
N MET A 355 24.26 2.17 -32.84
CA MET A 355 23.72 0.99 -33.53
C MET A 355 24.50 0.66 -34.81
N GLU A 356 25.01 1.68 -35.50
CA GLU A 356 25.70 1.56 -36.80
C GLU A 356 27.21 1.37 -36.64
N ALA A 357 27.75 1.71 -35.49
CA ALA A 357 29.18 1.50 -35.19
C ALA A 357 29.53 0.00 -35.15
N PRO A 358 30.51 -0.47 -35.95
CA PRO A 358 30.95 -1.86 -35.92
C PRO A 358 31.44 -2.25 -34.53
N ALA A 359 31.27 -3.53 -34.15
CA ALA A 359 31.60 -4.08 -32.84
C ALA A 359 33.12 -4.10 -32.51
N GLU A 360 33.96 -3.43 -33.25
CA GLU A 360 35.42 -3.58 -33.23
C GLU A 360 36.18 -2.65 -32.26
N MET A 361 35.52 -1.78 -31.49
CA MET A 361 36.21 -0.89 -30.54
C MET A 361 35.71 -1.04 -29.07
N SER A 362 35.78 -2.23 -28.55
CA SER A 362 35.58 -2.48 -27.10
C SER A 362 36.58 -3.51 -26.61
N GLN A 363 37.85 -3.13 -26.60
CA GLN A 363 38.85 -3.76 -25.73
C GLN A 363 39.13 -2.89 -24.50
#